data_8f65b73f9299e9dbe782f261da8f8b0c
#
_entry.id   8f65b73f9299e9dbe782f261da8f8b0c
#
_cell.length_a   1.000
_cell.length_b   1.000
_cell.length_c   1.000
_cell.angle_alpha   90.00
_cell.angle_beta   90.00
_cell.angle_gamma   90.00
#
_symmetry.space_group_name_H-M   'P 1'
#
loop_
_entity.id
_entity.type
_entity.pdbx_description
1 polymer ?
#
loop_
_entity_poly.entity_id
_entity_poly.type
_entity_poly.pdbx_seq_one_letter_code
_entity_poly.pdbx_strand_id
1 'polypeptide(L)'
;MIDILLNEYKEENWIEYARCFEESDIHIKGIPQDIINAVVTILGDEVGYNWLRSPLHKLGGKNAIELLKIPKGERALKAFIMRLPN
;
A
#
# COMPACT_ATOMS: atom_id res chain seq x y z
N MET A 1 13.59 0.88 -7.88
CA MET A 1 12.73 0.25 -6.86
C MET A 1 11.41 -0.23 -7.40
N ILE A 2 10.70 0.61 -8.15
CA ILE A 2 9.40 0.24 -8.73
C ILE A 2 9.49 -0.99 -9.63
N ASP A 3 10.49 -1.06 -10.50
CA ASP A 3 10.66 -2.20 -11.41
C ASP A 3 10.87 -3.51 -10.66
N ILE A 4 11.64 -3.46 -9.58
CA ILE A 4 11.88 -4.65 -8.74
C ILE A 4 10.57 -5.10 -8.09
N LEU A 5 9.80 -4.15 -7.59
CA LEU A 5 8.51 -4.43 -6.95
C LEU A 5 7.52 -5.06 -7.95
N LEU A 6 7.48 -4.54 -9.18
CA LEU A 6 6.60 -5.06 -10.20
C LEU A 6 6.97 -6.49 -10.60
N ASN A 7 8.26 -6.81 -10.66
CA ASN A 7 8.73 -8.14 -10.98
C ASN A 7 8.38 -9.15 -9.89
N GLU A 8 8.32 -8.72 -8.65
CA GLU A 8 8.01 -9.57 -7.51
C GLU A 8 6.52 -9.68 -7.23
N TYR A 9 5.73 -8.77 -7.78
CA TYR A 9 4.30 -8.72 -7.46
C TYR A 9 3.53 -9.86 -8.09
N LYS A 10 2.69 -10.52 -7.28
CA LYS A 10 1.72 -11.52 -7.74
C LYS A 10 0.38 -11.20 -7.08
N GLU A 11 -0.65 -11.06 -7.90
CA GLU A 11 -1.97 -10.71 -7.41
C GLU A 11 -2.50 -11.69 -6.36
N GLU A 12 -2.29 -12.98 -6.59
CA GLU A 12 -2.74 -14.00 -5.65
C GLU A 12 -2.06 -13.87 -4.28
N ASN A 13 -0.81 -13.42 -4.26
CA ASN A 13 -0.09 -13.19 -3.00
C ASN A 13 -0.69 -12.01 -2.25
N TRP A 14 -1.08 -10.95 -2.96
CA TRP A 14 -1.73 -9.82 -2.34
C TRP A 14 -3.09 -10.18 -1.75
N ILE A 15 -3.88 -10.95 -2.51
CA ILE A 15 -5.21 -11.37 -2.06
C ILE A 15 -5.11 -12.17 -0.76
N GLU A 16 -4.20 -13.15 -0.70
CA GLU A 16 -3.96 -13.95 0.48
C GLU A 16 -3.52 -13.09 1.67
N TYR A 17 -2.61 -12.17 1.41
CA TYR A 17 -2.07 -11.26 2.42
C TYR A 17 -3.16 -10.35 2.98
N ALA A 18 -3.94 -9.73 2.11
CA ALA A 18 -4.96 -8.77 2.50
C ALA A 18 -6.09 -9.41 3.30
N ARG A 19 -6.36 -10.69 3.09
CA ARG A 19 -7.41 -11.42 3.81
C ARG A 19 -7.12 -11.56 5.29
N CYS A 20 -5.88 -11.40 5.70
CA CYS A 20 -5.47 -11.54 7.09
C CYS A 20 -5.80 -10.32 7.95
N PHE A 21 -6.19 -9.21 7.33
CA PHE A 21 -6.41 -7.96 8.05
C PHE A 21 -7.89 -7.66 8.25
N GLU A 22 -8.22 -7.17 9.43
CA GLU A 22 -9.58 -6.74 9.73
C GLU A 22 -9.85 -5.40 9.05
N GLU A 23 -11.12 -5.12 8.77
CA GLU A 23 -11.50 -3.87 8.16
C GLU A 23 -11.33 -2.73 9.15
N SER A 24 -10.58 -1.71 8.73
CA SER A 24 -10.34 -0.52 9.53
C SER A 24 -11.51 0.45 9.43
N ASP A 25 -11.70 1.26 10.48
CA ASP A 25 -12.66 2.36 10.44
C ASP A 25 -12.10 3.56 9.69
N ILE A 26 -10.82 3.53 9.32
CA ILE A 26 -10.19 4.60 8.57
C ILE A 26 -10.53 4.47 7.09
N HIS A 27 -10.99 5.57 6.50
CA HIS A 27 -11.30 5.65 5.09
C HIS A 27 -10.62 6.87 4.49
N ILE A 28 -9.96 6.68 3.35
CA ILE A 28 -9.29 7.77 2.63
C ILE A 28 -9.78 7.75 1.19
N LYS A 29 -10.37 8.86 0.75
CA LYS A 29 -10.87 8.96 -0.61
C LYS A 29 -9.75 8.72 -1.61
N GLY A 30 -9.99 7.84 -2.57
CA GLY A 30 -9.02 7.52 -3.60
C GLY A 30 -8.10 6.35 -3.28
N ILE A 31 -8.20 5.77 -2.08
CA ILE A 31 -7.38 4.62 -1.69
C ILE A 31 -8.30 3.44 -1.38
N PRO A 32 -8.10 2.28 -2.04
CA PRO A 32 -8.89 1.09 -1.75
C PRO A 32 -8.78 0.65 -0.30
N GLN A 33 -9.88 0.15 0.24
CA GLN A 33 -9.95 -0.22 1.65
C GLN A 33 -8.99 -1.34 2.03
N ASP A 34 -8.72 -2.29 1.14
CA ASP A 34 -7.79 -3.39 1.42
C ASP A 34 -6.36 -2.86 1.67
N ILE A 35 -5.96 -1.83 0.93
CA ILE A 35 -4.66 -1.18 1.14
C ILE A 35 -4.63 -0.48 2.48
N ILE A 36 -5.69 0.25 2.82
CA ILE A 36 -5.79 0.95 4.11
C ILE A 36 -5.72 -0.05 5.26
N ASN A 37 -6.48 -1.13 5.17
CA ASN A 37 -6.52 -2.15 6.22
C ASN A 37 -5.13 -2.72 6.49
N ALA A 38 -4.38 -3.04 5.45
CA ALA A 38 -3.04 -3.60 5.58
C ALA A 38 -2.09 -2.61 6.26
N VAL A 39 -2.04 -1.38 5.76
CA VAL A 39 -1.10 -0.37 6.27
C VAL A 39 -1.41 0.01 7.71
N VAL A 40 -2.69 0.21 8.01
CA VAL A 40 -3.11 0.60 9.36
C VAL A 40 -2.85 -0.52 10.37
N THR A 41 -3.04 -1.77 9.97
CA THR A 41 -2.76 -2.91 10.85
C THR A 41 -1.27 -3.04 11.13
N ILE A 42 -0.43 -2.84 10.10
CA ILE A 42 1.02 -3.00 10.25
C ILE A 42 1.64 -1.83 11.02
N LEU A 43 1.23 -0.60 10.72
CA LEU A 43 1.87 0.60 11.25
C LEU A 43 1.10 1.27 12.39
N GLY A 44 -0.15 0.87 12.62
CA GLY A 44 -1.04 1.53 13.58
C GLY A 44 -1.87 2.61 12.90
N ASP A 45 -2.95 3.03 13.56
CA ASP A 45 -3.92 3.95 12.96
C ASP A 45 -3.30 5.28 12.56
N GLU A 46 -2.62 5.94 13.50
CA GLU A 46 -2.07 7.27 13.24
C GLU A 46 -0.91 7.22 12.25
N VAL A 47 0.06 6.33 12.50
CA VAL A 47 1.22 6.22 11.62
C VAL A 47 0.81 5.75 10.23
N GLY A 48 -0.10 4.79 10.16
CA GLY A 48 -0.60 4.26 8.88
C GLY A 48 -1.32 5.33 8.07
N TYR A 49 -2.18 6.09 8.71
CA TYR A 49 -2.90 7.18 8.06
C TYR A 49 -1.93 8.21 7.48
N ASN A 50 -0.95 8.61 8.27
CA ASN A 50 0.05 9.59 7.82
C ASN A 50 0.93 9.03 6.71
N TRP A 51 1.30 7.75 6.80
CA TRP A 51 2.11 7.08 5.79
C TRP A 51 1.40 7.09 4.43
N LEU A 52 0.11 6.79 4.42
CA LEU A 52 -0.67 6.75 3.18
C LEU A 52 -0.81 8.13 2.51
N ARG A 53 -0.66 9.19 3.28
CA ARG A 53 -0.79 10.56 2.77
C ARG A 53 0.55 11.23 2.51
N SER A 54 1.65 10.59 2.90
CA SER A 54 2.98 11.18 2.77
C SER A 54 3.68 10.69 1.50
N PRO A 55 4.59 11.48 0.95
CA PRO A 55 5.41 11.03 -0.17
C PRO A 55 6.22 9.80 0.21
N LEU A 56 6.22 8.79 -0.64
CA LEU A 56 6.95 7.56 -0.41
C LEU A 56 8.28 7.63 -1.15
N HIS A 57 9.31 7.94 -0.40
CA HIS A 57 10.63 8.21 -0.95
C HIS A 57 11.12 7.10 -1.89
N LYS A 58 10.98 5.84 -1.48
CA LYS A 58 11.43 4.69 -2.26
C LYS A 58 10.57 4.44 -3.51
N LEU A 59 9.44 5.10 -3.63
CA LEU A 59 8.54 4.96 -4.76
C LEU A 59 8.50 6.25 -5.60
N GLY A 60 9.63 6.92 -5.71
CA GLY A 60 9.77 8.10 -6.54
C GLY A 60 9.21 9.38 -5.93
N GLY A 61 8.99 9.38 -4.63
CA GLY A 61 8.48 10.57 -3.92
C GLY A 61 7.00 10.81 -4.09
N LYS A 62 6.26 9.87 -4.70
CA LYS A 62 4.81 9.97 -4.86
C LYS A 62 4.10 9.40 -3.65
N ASN A 63 2.95 9.98 -3.30
CA ASN A 63 2.13 9.40 -2.24
C ASN A 63 1.24 8.30 -2.82
N ALA A 64 0.51 7.59 -1.95
CA ALA A 64 -0.31 6.47 -2.37
C ALA A 64 -1.37 6.86 -3.41
N ILE A 65 -2.01 8.01 -3.23
CA ILE A 65 -3.05 8.47 -4.16
C ILE A 65 -2.45 8.70 -5.55
N GLU A 66 -1.29 9.34 -5.61
CA GLU A 66 -0.60 9.60 -6.87
C GLU A 66 -0.18 8.30 -7.57
N LEU A 67 0.31 7.33 -6.79
CA LEU A 67 0.70 6.03 -7.34
C LEU A 67 -0.49 5.28 -7.93
N LEU A 68 -1.63 5.36 -7.27
CA LEU A 68 -2.84 4.67 -7.72
C LEU A 68 -3.40 5.23 -9.03
N LYS A 69 -2.96 6.43 -9.42
CA LYS A 69 -3.40 7.06 -10.67
C LYS A 69 -2.54 6.69 -11.88
N ILE A 70 -1.37 6.11 -11.67
CA ILE A 70 -0.49 5.74 -12.77
C ILE A 70 -0.57 4.26 -13.07
N PRO A 71 -0.35 3.85 -14.34
CA PRO A 71 -0.34 2.43 -14.69
C PRO A 71 0.69 1.68 -13.85
N LYS A 72 0.32 0.51 -13.34
CA LYS A 72 1.17 -0.33 -12.50
C LYS A 72 1.51 0.25 -11.13
N GLY A 73 1.09 1.48 -10.82
CA GLY A 73 1.35 2.10 -9.54
C GLY A 73 0.70 1.35 -8.38
N GLU A 74 -0.52 0.85 -8.57
CA GLU A 74 -1.21 0.07 -7.56
C GLU A 74 -0.44 -1.21 -7.24
N ARG A 75 0.07 -1.89 -8.26
CA ARG A 75 0.85 -3.13 -8.07
C ARG A 75 2.15 -2.85 -7.33
N ALA A 76 2.83 -1.78 -7.68
CA ALA A 76 4.06 -1.39 -7.01
C ALA A 76 3.80 -1.06 -5.54
N LEU A 77 2.72 -0.34 -5.26
CA LEU A 77 2.34 0.01 -3.90
C LEU A 77 2.04 -1.23 -3.07
N LYS A 78 1.23 -2.15 -3.61
CA LYS A 78 0.90 -3.39 -2.92
C LYS A 78 2.12 -4.25 -2.64
N ALA A 79 3.02 -4.37 -3.62
CA ALA A 79 4.27 -5.12 -3.43
C ALA A 79 5.13 -4.49 -2.34
N PHE A 80 5.18 -3.16 -2.29
CA PHE A 80 5.92 -2.44 -1.26
C PHE A 80 5.32 -2.68 0.13
N ILE A 81 4.00 -2.64 0.23
CA ILE A 81 3.29 -2.88 1.50
C ILE A 81 3.58 -4.29 2.01
N MET A 82 3.61 -5.29 1.14
CA MET A 82 3.93 -6.66 1.55
C MET A 82 5.34 -6.83 2.10
N ARG A 83 6.21 -5.85 1.90
CA ARG A 83 7.55 -5.84 2.46
C ARG A 83 7.65 -5.13 3.81
N LEU A 84 6.55 -4.49 4.24
CA LEU A 84 6.53 -3.80 5.53
C LEU A 84 6.32 -4.80 6.67
N PRO A 85 6.83 -4.51 7.88
CA PRO A 85 7.78 -3.44 8.19
C PRO A 85 9.21 -3.88 7.85
N ASN A 86 9.99 -2.98 7.36
CA ASN A 86 11.39 -3.27 7.07
C ASN A 86 12.29 -2.24 7.68
#